data_da2f9d31e115faaf07dc7c21e654b600
#
_entry.id   da2f9d31e115faaf07dc7c21e654b600
#
_cell.length_a   1.000
_cell.length_b   1.000
_cell.length_c   1.000
_cell.angle_alpha   90.00
_cell.angle_beta   90.00
_cell.angle_gamma   90.00
#
_symmetry.space_group_name_H-M   'P 1'
#
loop_
_entity.id
_entity.type
_entity.pdbx_description
1 polymer ?
#
loop_
_entity_poly.entity_id
_entity_poly.type
_entity_poly.pdbx_seq_one_letter_code
_entity_poly.pdbx_strand_id
1 'polypeptide(L)'
;MNKIRKYIKTTHTVIVENKETLLFNNINVFIKDPLPDDVYINNVLGSIEMRVPNHLVSNIEAVYVGHFKEFDKKDTNAFYQDGALYISNQQDDDEDMVDDIIHEISHAVEEKYGSEIYGDGELEREFLQKRKRLADMLAAYGYADERKNFMNTEYSVEFDNLLYRKIGYEKLQYFTIGLFPNNYSVTSLREYFGTGFEKYFLNQREEL
;
A
#
# COMPACT_ATOMS: atom_id res chain seq x y z
N MET A 1 -33.60 -6.64 -22.74
CA MET A 1 -32.94 -7.29 -21.59
C MET A 1 -31.85 -6.35 -21.08
N ASN A 2 -31.92 -5.91 -19.83
CA ASN A 2 -31.14 -4.79 -19.28
C ASN A 2 -29.64 -5.13 -19.24
N LYS A 3 -28.77 -4.24 -19.73
CA LYS A 3 -27.30 -4.40 -19.76
C LYS A 3 -26.73 -4.78 -18.39
N ILE A 4 -27.32 -4.24 -17.32
CA ILE A 4 -26.94 -4.54 -15.91
C ILE A 4 -27.23 -6.01 -15.57
N ARG A 5 -28.38 -6.58 -15.95
CA ARG A 5 -28.68 -8.00 -15.74
C ARG A 5 -27.74 -8.94 -16.51
N LYS A 6 -27.32 -8.53 -17.71
CA LYS A 6 -26.35 -9.30 -18.50
C LYS A 6 -24.96 -9.25 -17.85
N TYR A 7 -24.56 -8.07 -17.36
CA TYR A 7 -23.29 -7.91 -16.63
C TYR A 7 -23.25 -8.76 -15.34
N ILE A 8 -24.29 -8.62 -14.49
CA ILE A 8 -24.41 -9.43 -13.25
C ILE A 8 -24.39 -10.93 -13.56
N LYS A 9 -25.11 -11.36 -14.61
CA LYS A 9 -25.17 -12.78 -14.98
C LYS A 9 -23.83 -13.30 -15.51
N THR A 10 -23.09 -12.49 -16.29
CA THR A 10 -21.76 -12.84 -16.79
C THR A 10 -20.75 -12.89 -15.65
N THR A 11 -20.78 -11.92 -14.74
CA THR A 11 -19.92 -11.89 -13.54
C THR A 11 -20.23 -13.05 -12.61
N HIS A 12 -21.51 -13.37 -12.39
CA HIS A 12 -21.92 -14.52 -11.58
C HIS A 12 -21.50 -15.87 -12.20
N THR A 13 -21.50 -15.99 -13.52
CA THR A 13 -21.07 -17.24 -14.21
C THR A 13 -19.55 -17.43 -14.09
N VAL A 14 -18.78 -16.35 -14.17
CA VAL A 14 -17.32 -16.39 -13.97
C VAL A 14 -16.95 -16.75 -12.52
N ILE A 15 -17.74 -16.26 -11.55
CA ILE A 15 -17.54 -16.57 -10.11
C ILE A 15 -17.85 -18.05 -9.78
N VAL A 16 -18.81 -18.66 -10.44
CA VAL A 16 -19.24 -20.05 -10.16
C VAL A 16 -18.24 -21.09 -10.70
N GLU A 17 -17.39 -20.74 -11.67
CA GLU A 17 -16.34 -21.63 -12.19
C GLU A 17 -15.03 -21.60 -11.38
N ASN A 18 -14.83 -20.60 -10.52
CA ASN A 18 -13.66 -20.51 -9.64
C ASN A 18 -14.00 -21.05 -8.25
N LYS A 19 -13.18 -22.00 -7.74
CA LYS A 19 -13.19 -22.38 -6.32
C LYS A 19 -13.23 -21.08 -5.49
N GLU A 20 -14.15 -21.01 -4.53
CA GLU A 20 -14.18 -19.93 -3.55
C GLU A 20 -12.81 -19.86 -2.87
N THR A 21 -12.03 -18.83 -3.23
CA THR A 21 -10.75 -18.56 -2.59
C THR A 21 -11.03 -17.54 -1.50
N LEU A 22 -10.71 -17.88 -0.25
CA LEU A 22 -11.01 -17.07 0.91
C LEU A 22 -9.72 -16.72 1.65
N LEU A 23 -9.58 -15.48 2.05
CA LEU A 23 -8.61 -15.02 3.02
C LEU A 23 -9.27 -15.03 4.40
N PHE A 24 -8.63 -15.60 5.43
CA PHE A 24 -9.15 -15.80 6.78
C PHE A 24 -10.51 -16.52 6.84
N ASN A 25 -10.83 -17.36 5.86
CA ASN A 25 -12.09 -18.10 5.72
C ASN A 25 -13.37 -17.24 5.61
N ASN A 26 -13.27 -15.93 5.47
CA ASN A 26 -14.43 -15.03 5.43
C ASN A 26 -14.31 -13.88 4.42
N ILE A 27 -13.14 -13.57 3.91
CA ILE A 27 -12.92 -12.51 2.94
C ILE A 27 -12.81 -13.12 1.55
N ASN A 28 -13.74 -12.78 0.65
CA ASN A 28 -13.73 -13.31 -0.71
C ASN A 28 -12.57 -12.76 -1.53
N VAL A 29 -11.85 -13.65 -2.21
CA VAL A 29 -10.77 -13.28 -3.13
C VAL A 29 -11.21 -13.57 -4.56
N PHE A 30 -11.30 -12.53 -5.39
CA PHE A 30 -11.74 -12.59 -6.77
C PHE A 30 -10.56 -12.39 -7.72
N ILE A 31 -10.17 -13.42 -8.44
CA ILE A 31 -9.13 -13.34 -9.46
C ILE A 31 -9.80 -13.03 -10.80
N LYS A 32 -9.62 -11.79 -11.28
CA LYS A 32 -10.22 -11.28 -12.52
C LYS A 32 -9.37 -11.61 -13.74
N ASP A 33 -8.05 -11.52 -13.61
CA ASP A 33 -7.09 -11.76 -14.67
C ASP A 33 -6.07 -12.81 -14.22
N PRO A 34 -5.49 -13.62 -15.15
CA PRO A 34 -4.53 -14.66 -14.80
C PRO A 34 -3.32 -14.11 -14.05
N LEU A 35 -2.85 -14.91 -13.09
CA LEU A 35 -1.59 -14.65 -12.38
C LEU A 35 -0.40 -15.13 -13.20
N PRO A 36 0.82 -14.58 -13.00
CA PRO A 36 2.06 -15.13 -13.51
C PRO A 36 2.30 -16.57 -13.04
N ASP A 37 3.13 -17.32 -13.76
CA ASP A 37 3.42 -18.73 -13.46
C ASP A 37 4.12 -18.94 -12.11
N ASP A 38 4.83 -17.89 -11.61
CA ASP A 38 5.59 -17.90 -10.36
C ASP A 38 4.77 -17.38 -9.16
N VAL A 39 3.47 -17.06 -9.35
CA VAL A 39 2.57 -16.57 -8.30
C VAL A 39 1.46 -17.56 -7.99
N TYR A 40 1.47 -18.07 -6.76
CA TYR A 40 0.52 -19.06 -6.26
C TYR A 40 -0.39 -18.46 -5.19
N ILE A 41 -1.60 -18.03 -5.54
CA ILE A 41 -2.51 -17.30 -4.65
C ILE A 41 -2.69 -17.97 -3.28
N ASN A 42 -2.76 -19.30 -3.21
CA ASN A 42 -2.92 -19.99 -1.94
C ASN A 42 -1.69 -19.85 -1.02
N ASN A 43 -0.48 -19.73 -1.58
CA ASN A 43 0.74 -19.48 -0.82
C ASN A 43 0.71 -18.04 -0.27
N VAL A 44 0.34 -17.09 -1.13
CA VAL A 44 0.20 -15.67 -0.77
C VAL A 44 -0.78 -15.51 0.39
N LEU A 45 -2.01 -16.04 0.26
CA LEU A 45 -3.02 -15.94 1.31
C LEU A 45 -2.59 -16.63 2.61
N GLY A 46 -1.99 -17.82 2.52
CA GLY A 46 -1.45 -18.53 3.67
C GLY A 46 -0.32 -17.77 4.37
N SER A 47 0.52 -17.06 3.61
CA SER A 47 1.59 -16.20 4.15
C SER A 47 1.01 -15.01 4.92
N ILE A 48 -0.03 -14.36 4.39
CA ILE A 48 -0.73 -13.26 5.05
C ILE A 48 -1.39 -13.73 6.35
N GLU A 49 -2.11 -14.86 6.31
CA GLU A 49 -2.78 -15.42 7.48
C GLU A 49 -1.82 -15.80 8.61
N MET A 50 -0.60 -16.20 8.28
CA MET A 50 0.45 -16.48 9.28
C MET A 50 1.05 -15.22 9.89
N ARG A 51 1.12 -14.12 9.14
CA ARG A 51 1.82 -12.89 9.53
C ARG A 51 0.89 -11.87 10.19
N VAL A 52 -0.33 -11.69 9.65
CA VAL A 52 -1.25 -10.63 10.07
C VAL A 52 -2.37 -11.20 10.96
N PRO A 53 -2.62 -10.64 12.15
CA PRO A 53 -3.73 -11.06 12.99
C PRO A 53 -5.11 -10.77 12.34
N ASN A 54 -6.01 -11.76 12.36
CA ASN A 54 -7.33 -11.68 11.72
C ASN A 54 -8.16 -10.44 12.13
N HIS A 55 -8.06 -9.96 13.38
CA HIS A 55 -8.83 -8.79 13.82
C HIS A 55 -8.43 -7.49 13.11
N LEU A 56 -7.23 -7.41 12.51
CA LEU A 56 -6.77 -6.24 11.77
C LEU A 56 -7.37 -6.15 10.37
N VAL A 57 -7.91 -7.25 9.84
CA VAL A 57 -8.56 -7.29 8.52
C VAL A 57 -10.09 -7.28 8.58
N SER A 58 -10.65 -7.05 9.76
CA SER A 58 -12.09 -7.22 10.02
C SER A 58 -13.01 -6.21 9.32
N ASN A 59 -12.47 -5.15 8.74
CA ASN A 59 -13.19 -4.18 7.90
C ASN A 59 -12.92 -4.38 6.40
N ILE A 60 -12.22 -5.47 6.02
CA ILE A 60 -12.01 -5.83 4.62
C ILE A 60 -13.10 -6.82 4.21
N GLU A 61 -13.84 -6.50 3.16
CA GLU A 61 -14.96 -7.29 2.65
C GLU A 61 -14.54 -8.18 1.48
N ALA A 62 -13.57 -7.71 0.67
CA ALA A 62 -13.12 -8.44 -0.52
C ALA A 62 -11.69 -8.07 -0.93
N VAL A 63 -11.06 -8.99 -1.66
CA VAL A 63 -9.80 -8.77 -2.37
C VAL A 63 -10.04 -9.04 -3.86
N TYR A 64 -9.67 -8.08 -4.70
CA TYR A 64 -9.76 -8.18 -6.15
C TYR A 64 -8.37 -8.21 -6.75
N VAL A 65 -8.05 -9.27 -7.48
CA VAL A 65 -6.76 -9.45 -8.15
C VAL A 65 -6.95 -9.37 -9.67
N GLY A 66 -6.21 -8.48 -10.32
CA GLY A 66 -6.29 -8.30 -11.77
C GLY A 66 -5.81 -6.93 -12.22
N HIS A 67 -5.98 -6.63 -13.50
CA HIS A 67 -5.68 -5.30 -14.04
C HIS A 67 -6.88 -4.36 -13.89
N PHE A 68 -6.66 -3.22 -13.23
CA PHE A 68 -7.63 -2.15 -13.03
C PHE A 68 -7.10 -0.84 -13.64
N LYS A 69 -7.97 -0.06 -14.27
CA LYS A 69 -7.60 1.23 -14.91
C LYS A 69 -7.05 2.27 -13.91
N GLU A 70 -7.36 2.08 -12.65
CA GLU A 70 -6.90 2.91 -11.55
C GLU A 70 -5.38 2.80 -11.37
N PHE A 71 -4.80 1.63 -11.62
CA PHE A 71 -3.35 1.39 -11.56
C PHE A 71 -2.61 2.27 -12.58
N ASP A 72 -3.11 2.30 -13.84
CA ASP A 72 -2.51 3.12 -14.89
C ASP A 72 -2.53 4.63 -14.57
N LYS A 73 -3.55 5.08 -13.79
CA LYS A 73 -3.70 6.49 -13.44
C LYS A 73 -2.85 6.91 -12.24
N LYS A 74 -2.68 5.99 -11.28
CA LYS A 74 -2.01 6.26 -10.00
C LYS A 74 -0.55 5.83 -10.01
N ASP A 75 -0.09 5.09 -11.04
CA ASP A 75 1.22 4.48 -11.12
C ASP A 75 1.51 3.62 -9.87
N THR A 76 0.55 2.72 -9.53
CA THR A 76 0.59 1.85 -8.36
C THR A 76 0.18 0.43 -8.73
N ASN A 77 0.63 -0.57 -7.99
CA ASN A 77 0.28 -1.98 -8.17
C ASN A 77 -0.86 -2.43 -7.25
N ALA A 78 -1.17 -1.66 -6.22
CA ALA A 78 -2.23 -1.97 -5.28
C ALA A 78 -2.90 -0.71 -4.75
N PHE A 79 -4.12 -0.83 -4.23
CA PHE A 79 -4.78 0.18 -3.42
C PHE A 79 -5.93 -0.39 -2.60
N TYR A 80 -6.15 0.18 -1.42
CA TYR A 80 -7.35 -0.03 -0.60
C TYR A 80 -8.40 1.04 -0.90
N GLN A 81 -9.65 0.63 -1.07
CA GLN A 81 -10.77 1.55 -1.21
C GLN A 81 -12.09 0.92 -0.74
N ASP A 82 -12.82 1.62 0.13
CA ASP A 82 -14.20 1.30 0.53
C ASP A 82 -14.37 -0.16 1.00
N GLY A 83 -13.47 -0.66 1.85
CA GLY A 83 -13.50 -2.04 2.37
C GLY A 83 -12.97 -3.10 1.41
N ALA A 84 -12.39 -2.73 0.27
CA ALA A 84 -11.84 -3.69 -0.68
C ALA A 84 -10.37 -3.41 -1.00
N LEU A 85 -9.60 -4.50 -1.13
CA LEU A 85 -8.23 -4.46 -1.65
C LEU A 85 -8.26 -4.73 -3.15
N TYR A 86 -7.54 -3.92 -3.91
CA TYR A 86 -7.33 -4.08 -5.34
C TYR A 86 -5.85 -4.30 -5.58
N ILE A 87 -5.49 -5.48 -6.11
CA ILE A 87 -4.10 -5.93 -6.27
C ILE A 87 -3.85 -6.22 -7.73
N SER A 88 -2.74 -5.72 -8.26
CA SER A 88 -2.31 -6.03 -9.62
C SER A 88 -2.02 -7.53 -9.75
N ASN A 89 -2.39 -8.11 -10.91
CA ASN A 89 -1.93 -9.45 -11.27
C ASN A 89 -0.53 -9.45 -11.89
N GLN A 90 0.11 -8.30 -12.05
CA GLN A 90 1.48 -8.16 -12.53
C GLN A 90 2.42 -8.10 -11.32
N GLN A 91 2.82 -9.26 -10.86
CA GLN A 91 3.69 -9.47 -9.69
C GLN A 91 4.91 -10.28 -10.13
N ASP A 92 6.05 -10.04 -9.52
CA ASP A 92 7.27 -10.77 -9.82
C ASP A 92 7.26 -12.18 -9.19
N ASP A 93 6.74 -12.31 -7.96
CA ASP A 93 6.58 -13.57 -7.24
C ASP A 93 5.52 -13.50 -6.12
N ASP A 94 5.41 -14.58 -5.30
CA ASP A 94 4.48 -14.66 -4.17
C ASP A 94 4.76 -13.59 -3.11
N GLU A 95 6.03 -13.28 -2.80
CA GLU A 95 6.39 -12.32 -1.75
C GLU A 95 6.10 -10.88 -2.18
N ASP A 96 6.29 -10.52 -3.45
CA ASP A 96 5.93 -9.22 -4.00
C ASP A 96 4.42 -8.95 -3.84
N MET A 97 3.58 -9.97 -4.13
CA MET A 97 2.13 -9.86 -3.89
C MET A 97 1.78 -9.80 -2.40
N VAL A 98 2.51 -10.50 -1.53
CA VAL A 98 2.32 -10.44 -0.07
C VAL A 98 2.63 -9.05 0.45
N ASP A 99 3.71 -8.43 -0.01
CA ASP A 99 4.13 -7.07 0.38
C ASP A 99 3.04 -6.06 0.04
N ASP A 100 2.57 -6.06 -1.21
CA ASP A 100 1.49 -5.20 -1.69
C ASP A 100 0.21 -5.37 -0.85
N ILE A 101 -0.21 -6.60 -0.58
CA ILE A 101 -1.42 -6.87 0.20
C ILE A 101 -1.26 -6.41 1.65
N ILE A 102 -0.13 -6.67 2.30
CA ILE A 102 0.11 -6.23 3.69
C ILE A 102 0.15 -4.71 3.76
N HIS A 103 0.76 -4.05 2.79
CA HIS A 103 0.74 -2.59 2.69
C HIS A 103 -0.70 -2.05 2.65
N GLU A 104 -1.55 -2.59 1.77
CA GLU A 104 -2.94 -2.15 1.63
C GLU A 104 -3.81 -2.53 2.84
N ILE A 105 -3.51 -3.63 3.54
CA ILE A 105 -4.13 -3.92 4.85
C ILE A 105 -3.86 -2.80 5.85
N SER A 106 -2.69 -2.16 5.81
CA SER A 106 -2.37 -1.03 6.70
C SER A 106 -3.36 0.12 6.55
N HIS A 107 -3.77 0.41 5.32
CA HIS A 107 -4.75 1.46 5.03
C HIS A 107 -6.16 1.12 5.52
N ALA A 108 -6.53 -0.17 5.48
CA ALA A 108 -7.76 -0.62 6.11
C ALA A 108 -7.69 -0.51 7.66
N VAL A 109 -6.54 -0.83 8.25
CA VAL A 109 -6.29 -0.66 9.69
C VAL A 109 -6.33 0.82 10.07
N GLU A 110 -5.72 1.68 9.29
CA GLU A 110 -5.74 3.13 9.49
C GLU A 110 -7.17 3.69 9.46
N GLU A 111 -8.00 3.28 8.49
CA GLU A 111 -9.39 3.71 8.42
C GLU A 111 -10.16 3.35 9.69
N LYS A 112 -9.91 2.18 10.25
CA LYS A 112 -10.62 1.67 11.44
C LYS A 112 -10.06 2.20 12.75
N TYR A 113 -8.73 2.29 12.86
CA TYR A 113 -8.01 2.57 14.11
C TYR A 113 -7.23 3.88 14.07
N GLY A 114 -7.55 4.81 13.15
CA GLY A 114 -6.82 6.06 12.98
C GLY A 114 -6.74 6.92 14.24
N SER A 115 -7.80 6.89 15.08
CA SER A 115 -7.79 7.60 16.37
C SER A 115 -6.78 7.02 17.36
N GLU A 116 -6.55 5.72 17.34
CA GLU A 116 -5.58 5.03 18.19
C GLU A 116 -4.16 5.19 17.66
N ILE A 117 -4.00 5.20 16.33
CA ILE A 117 -2.70 5.33 15.64
C ILE A 117 -2.15 6.75 15.77
N TYR A 118 -3.00 7.77 15.60
CA TYR A 118 -2.58 9.17 15.52
C TYR A 118 -2.95 10.03 16.73
N GLY A 119 -3.76 9.49 17.66
CA GLY A 119 -4.40 10.28 18.71
C GLY A 119 -3.45 10.92 19.73
N ASP A 120 -2.27 10.33 19.99
CA ASP A 120 -1.23 10.90 20.85
C ASP A 120 -0.29 11.87 20.11
N GLY A 121 -0.35 11.90 18.76
CA GLY A 121 0.48 12.73 17.88
C GLY A 121 1.98 12.32 17.87
N GLU A 122 2.35 11.16 18.42
CA GLU A 122 3.75 10.75 18.47
C GLU A 122 4.27 10.36 17.09
N LEU A 123 3.48 9.58 16.33
CA LEU A 123 3.83 9.16 14.98
C LEU A 123 3.95 10.36 14.03
N GLU A 124 3.01 11.31 14.10
CA GLU A 124 3.07 12.55 13.30
C GLU A 124 4.30 13.38 13.65
N ARG A 125 4.60 13.52 14.93
CA ARG A 125 5.77 14.27 15.41
C ARG A 125 7.07 13.65 14.93
N GLU A 126 7.19 12.32 15.01
CA GLU A 126 8.35 11.58 14.50
C GLU A 126 8.52 11.79 13.00
N PHE A 127 7.46 11.57 12.22
CA PHE A 127 7.45 11.76 10.78
C PHE A 127 7.90 13.17 10.38
N LEU A 128 7.31 14.20 10.98
CA LEU A 128 7.67 15.59 10.70
C LEU A 128 9.11 15.94 11.10
N GLN A 129 9.62 15.35 12.17
CA GLN A 129 11.04 15.51 12.56
C GLN A 129 11.97 14.87 11.52
N LYS A 130 11.65 13.66 11.04
CA LYS A 130 12.39 12.98 9.97
C LYS A 130 12.33 13.79 8.66
N ARG A 131 11.16 14.26 8.27
CA ARG A 131 11.00 15.12 7.07
C ARG A 131 11.75 16.44 7.18
N LYS A 132 11.75 17.06 8.35
CA LYS A 132 12.54 18.29 8.58
C LYS A 132 14.04 18.03 8.40
N ARG A 133 14.55 16.92 8.97
CA ARG A 133 15.98 16.55 8.78
C ARG A 133 16.31 16.32 7.31
N LEU A 134 15.44 15.62 6.60
CA LEU A 134 15.59 15.39 5.15
C LEU A 134 15.61 16.72 4.38
N ALA A 135 14.67 17.63 4.67
CA ALA A 135 14.61 18.95 4.06
C ALA A 135 15.87 19.78 4.33
N ASP A 136 16.41 19.73 5.56
CA ASP A 136 17.64 20.43 5.93
C ASP A 136 18.87 19.89 5.17
N MET A 137 18.95 18.54 5.01
CA MET A 137 19.99 17.93 4.18
C MET A 137 19.87 18.33 2.71
N LEU A 138 18.67 18.22 2.13
CA LEU A 138 18.42 18.58 0.73
C LEU A 138 18.67 20.07 0.45
N ALA A 139 18.40 20.94 1.42
CA ALA A 139 18.68 22.38 1.29
C ALA A 139 20.16 22.67 1.04
N ALA A 140 21.08 21.91 1.65
CA ALA A 140 22.52 22.01 1.41
C ALA A 140 22.91 21.60 -0.02
N TYR A 141 22.04 20.89 -0.73
CA TYR A 141 22.21 20.44 -2.12
C TYR A 141 21.36 21.23 -3.13
N GLY A 142 20.87 22.41 -2.74
CA GLY A 142 20.20 23.34 -3.66
C GLY A 142 18.67 23.26 -3.69
N TYR A 143 18.03 22.51 -2.75
CA TYR A 143 16.56 22.39 -2.66
C TYR A 143 15.96 23.21 -1.50
N ALA A 144 16.59 24.33 -1.13
CA ALA A 144 16.19 25.15 0.05
C ALA A 144 14.75 25.69 -0.05
N ASP A 145 14.31 26.07 -1.25
CA ASP A 145 12.98 26.67 -1.48
C ASP A 145 11.83 25.70 -1.28
N GLU A 146 12.10 24.39 -1.24
CA GLU A 146 11.11 23.31 -1.14
C GLU A 146 10.76 22.94 0.30
N ARG A 147 11.43 23.53 1.30
CA ARG A 147 11.27 23.17 2.72
C ARG A 147 9.81 23.17 3.20
N LYS A 148 8.97 24.06 2.70
CA LYS A 148 7.55 24.15 3.11
C LYS A 148 6.77 22.87 2.76
N ASN A 149 7.08 22.22 1.65
CA ASN A 149 6.42 21.02 1.18
C ASN A 149 6.66 19.82 2.11
N PHE A 150 7.78 19.83 2.85
CA PHE A 150 8.12 18.77 3.79
C PHE A 150 7.33 18.84 5.12
N MET A 151 6.57 19.88 5.38
CA MET A 151 5.81 20.04 6.63
C MET A 151 4.33 19.68 6.50
N ASN A 152 3.88 19.25 5.31
CA ASN A 152 2.52 18.75 5.08
C ASN A 152 2.50 17.24 5.27
N THR A 153 1.62 16.71 6.11
CA THR A 153 1.48 15.25 6.37
C THR A 153 0.67 14.52 5.32
N GLU A 154 -0.16 15.26 4.57
CA GLU A 154 -1.02 14.71 3.53
C GLU A 154 -0.23 14.42 2.24
N TYR A 155 -0.70 13.42 1.49
CA TYR A 155 -0.20 13.16 0.14
C TYR A 155 -0.51 14.33 -0.80
N SER A 156 0.45 14.68 -1.61
CA SER A 156 0.30 15.71 -2.64
C SER A 156 1.07 15.30 -3.89
N VAL A 157 0.38 15.34 -5.03
CA VAL A 157 1.00 15.04 -6.34
C VAL A 157 2.17 15.98 -6.64
N GLU A 158 2.10 17.23 -6.20
CA GLU A 158 3.17 18.21 -6.36
C GLU A 158 4.40 17.82 -5.55
N PHE A 159 4.20 17.34 -4.33
CA PHE A 159 5.29 16.89 -3.48
C PHE A 159 5.90 15.57 -3.97
N ASP A 160 5.07 14.64 -4.39
CA ASP A 160 5.54 13.39 -5.00
C ASP A 160 6.36 13.66 -6.28
N ASN A 161 5.89 14.53 -7.17
CA ASN A 161 6.66 14.96 -8.33
C ASN A 161 7.98 15.67 -7.96
N LEU A 162 8.02 16.41 -6.85
CA LEU A 162 9.26 16.99 -6.33
C LEU A 162 10.25 15.88 -5.97
N LEU A 163 9.80 14.89 -5.20
CA LEU A 163 10.64 13.77 -4.75
C LEU A 163 11.11 12.91 -5.93
N TYR A 164 10.18 12.52 -6.80
CA TYR A 164 10.45 11.60 -7.90
C TYR A 164 11.18 12.24 -9.08
N ARG A 165 10.67 13.40 -9.59
CA ARG A 165 11.18 14.01 -10.83
C ARG A 165 12.25 15.06 -10.61
N LYS A 166 12.11 15.90 -9.57
CA LYS A 166 13.05 17.02 -9.37
C LYS A 166 14.27 16.60 -8.58
N ILE A 167 14.11 15.82 -7.50
CA ILE A 167 15.23 15.27 -6.70
C ILE A 167 15.72 13.98 -7.35
N GLY A 168 14.81 13.07 -7.69
CA GLY A 168 15.06 11.74 -8.23
C GLY A 168 15.26 10.71 -7.13
N TYR A 169 14.61 9.56 -7.26
CA TYR A 169 14.64 8.51 -6.23
C TYR A 169 16.03 7.95 -5.95
N GLU A 170 16.87 7.81 -6.96
CA GLU A 170 18.26 7.40 -6.76
C GLU A 170 19.02 8.34 -5.81
N LYS A 171 18.85 9.65 -6.00
CA LYS A 171 19.47 10.66 -5.13
C LYS A 171 18.79 10.70 -3.76
N LEU A 172 17.45 10.64 -3.74
CA LEU A 172 16.66 10.66 -2.51
C LEU A 172 17.05 9.52 -1.57
N GLN A 173 17.33 8.34 -2.13
CA GLN A 173 17.73 7.17 -1.36
C GLN A 173 18.97 7.42 -0.49
N TYR A 174 19.97 8.19 -0.97
CA TYR A 174 21.15 8.54 -0.17
C TYR A 174 20.82 9.37 1.07
N PHE A 175 19.74 10.17 1.00
CA PHE A 175 19.33 11.05 2.10
C PHE A 175 18.33 10.38 3.04
N THR A 176 17.65 9.33 2.58
CA THR A 176 16.63 8.61 3.35
C THR A 176 17.19 7.42 4.13
N ILE A 177 18.36 6.90 3.76
CA ILE A 177 19.02 5.79 4.47
C ILE A 177 19.16 6.12 5.97
N GLY A 178 18.63 5.24 6.82
CA GLY A 178 18.63 5.41 8.28
C GLY A 178 17.72 6.54 8.79
N LEU A 179 16.88 7.11 7.93
CA LEU A 179 15.88 8.12 8.28
C LEU A 179 14.46 7.66 7.94
N PHE A 180 14.27 7.04 6.79
CA PHE A 180 13.01 6.48 6.34
C PHE A 180 13.20 5.02 5.87
N PRO A 181 12.20 4.15 6.03
CA PRO A 181 12.30 2.76 5.56
C PRO A 181 12.50 2.65 4.04
N ASN A 182 11.83 3.50 3.27
CA ASN A 182 11.98 3.62 1.82
C ASN A 182 11.66 5.05 1.34
N ASN A 183 11.84 5.31 0.04
CA ASN A 183 11.59 6.64 -0.52
C ASN A 183 10.09 7.00 -0.57
N TYR A 184 9.21 6.01 -0.70
CA TYR A 184 7.78 6.22 -0.80
C TYR A 184 7.17 6.64 0.54
N SER A 185 7.67 6.10 1.65
CA SER A 185 7.26 6.47 3.01
C SER A 185 7.51 7.96 3.35
N VAL A 186 8.29 8.68 2.53
CA VAL A 186 8.46 10.13 2.66
C VAL A 186 7.24 10.91 2.17
N THR A 187 6.40 10.35 1.29
CA THR A 187 5.36 11.07 0.55
C THR A 187 4.21 11.58 1.42
N SER A 188 3.81 10.82 2.43
CA SER A 188 2.78 11.20 3.41
C SER A 188 2.92 10.47 4.74
N LEU A 189 2.23 10.95 5.77
CA LEU A 189 2.16 10.26 7.07
C LEU A 189 1.47 8.90 6.93
N ARG A 190 0.47 8.81 6.06
CA ARG A 190 -0.24 7.58 5.71
C ARG A 190 0.72 6.53 5.14
N GLU A 191 1.55 6.89 4.16
CA GLU A 191 2.52 5.96 3.56
C GLU A 191 3.67 5.63 4.52
N TYR A 192 4.02 6.55 5.41
CA TYR A 192 4.97 6.28 6.48
C TYR A 192 4.46 5.21 7.44
N PHE A 193 3.20 5.32 7.87
CA PHE A 193 2.53 4.29 8.66
C PHE A 193 2.43 2.97 7.89
N GLY A 194 1.97 3.01 6.63
CA GLY A 194 1.80 1.83 5.77
C GLY A 194 3.08 1.04 5.62
N THR A 195 4.19 1.72 5.29
CA THR A 195 5.50 1.08 5.18
C THR A 195 5.99 0.52 6.52
N GLY A 196 5.76 1.22 7.63
CA GLY A 196 6.10 0.72 8.96
C GLY A 196 5.33 -0.54 9.33
N PHE A 197 4.03 -0.57 9.04
CA PHE A 197 3.17 -1.74 9.22
C PHE A 197 3.63 -2.93 8.37
N GLU A 198 3.89 -2.71 7.09
CA GLU A 198 4.41 -3.71 6.15
C GLU A 198 5.71 -4.33 6.69
N LYS A 199 6.73 -3.52 6.97
CA LYS A 199 8.03 -3.97 7.51
C LYS A 199 7.89 -4.75 8.82
N TYR A 200 6.97 -4.34 9.69
CA TYR A 200 6.71 -5.05 10.94
C TYR A 200 6.19 -6.47 10.70
N PHE A 201 5.22 -6.65 9.81
CA PHE A 201 4.60 -7.95 9.53
C PHE A 201 5.41 -8.83 8.57
N LEU A 202 6.31 -8.24 7.78
CA LEU A 202 7.28 -8.97 6.98
C LEU A 202 8.52 -9.42 7.76
N ASN A 203 8.60 -9.12 9.08
CA ASN A 203 9.76 -9.37 9.94
C ASN A 203 11.04 -8.62 9.51
N GLN A 204 10.88 -7.49 8.82
CA GLN A 204 11.96 -6.60 8.39
C GLN A 204 12.12 -5.41 9.36
N ARG A 205 11.96 -5.66 10.66
CA ARG A 205 11.95 -4.62 11.71
C ARG A 205 13.29 -3.89 11.87
N GLU A 206 14.37 -4.46 11.36
CA GLU A 206 15.70 -3.83 11.37
C GLU A 206 15.77 -2.61 10.45
N GLU A 207 14.79 -2.45 9.55
CA GLU A 207 14.67 -1.33 8.62
C GLU A 207 13.81 -0.17 9.14
N LEU A 208 13.16 -0.34 10.31
CA LEU A 208 12.37 0.68 11.00
C LEU A 208 13.27 1.54 11.91
#